data_dc1b4a077e4ed3a4c536ab0ffe7fc2c2
#
_entry.id   dc1b4a077e4ed3a4c536ab0ffe7fc2c2
#
_cell.length_a   1.000
_cell.length_b   1.000
_cell.length_c   1.000
_cell.angle_alpha   90.00
_cell.angle_beta   90.00
_cell.angle_gamma   90.00
#
_symmetry.space_group_name_H-M   'P 1'
#
loop_
_entity.id
_entity.type
_entity.pdbx_description
1 polymer ?
#
loop_
_entity_poly.entity_id
_entity_poly.type
_entity_poly.pdbx_seq_one_letter_code
_entity_poly.pdbx_strand_id
1 'polypeptide(L)'
;CFSSRSQYLLLMLQIVLRGISGVGKTTLRKMLATAFISRQIPTTIQSKDEIREEIARTTGIPYQFSEQNERIASYVYSSRVHALLHPSNKTSFSKCVLICDNTHVNPKQLRESEFLTEEYNPNVKRVLIEVGNPYSRSTKESINPDVVKRQRGEMEKSSVELHNWCRVHYIPEYNICEHSALEGGIREIVEQLLEYKNNV
;
A
#
# COMPACT_ATOMS: atom_id res chain seq x y z
N CYS A 1 1.24 -13.47 43.59
CA CYS A 1 1.40 -14.00 42.23
C CYS A 1 0.77 -13.02 41.25
N PHE A 2 1.54 -12.05 40.78
CA PHE A 2 1.14 -11.22 39.65
C PHE A 2 1.41 -12.00 38.38
N SER A 3 0.36 -12.54 37.79
CA SER A 3 0.40 -13.07 36.43
C SER A 3 0.75 -11.91 35.50
N SER A 4 1.98 -11.85 35.04
CA SER A 4 2.39 -11.02 33.90
C SER A 4 1.68 -11.56 32.67
N ARG A 5 0.42 -11.14 32.46
CA ARG A 5 -0.18 -11.20 31.13
C ARG A 5 0.70 -10.31 30.27
N SER A 6 1.59 -10.94 29.52
CA SER A 6 2.25 -10.34 28.38
C SER A 6 1.14 -9.73 27.53
N GLN A 7 0.98 -8.41 27.66
CA GLN A 7 0.16 -7.66 26.73
C GLN A 7 0.90 -7.74 25.40
N TYR A 8 0.57 -8.75 24.61
CA TYR A 8 0.95 -8.77 23.20
C TYR A 8 0.37 -7.48 22.59
N LEU A 9 1.20 -6.49 22.47
CA LEU A 9 0.89 -5.26 21.76
C LEU A 9 0.47 -5.69 20.36
N LEU A 10 -0.81 -5.55 20.09
CA LEU A 10 -1.42 -5.98 18.84
C LEU A 10 -1.01 -4.97 17.76
N LEU A 11 0.02 -5.30 17.04
CA LEU A 11 0.59 -4.45 16.01
C LEU A 11 -0.27 -4.46 14.75
N MET A 12 -0.55 -3.28 14.21
CA MET A 12 -1.09 -3.10 12.88
C MET A 12 0.01 -3.33 11.84
N LEU A 13 -0.31 -3.98 10.74
CA LEU A 13 0.58 -4.08 9.59
C LEU A 13 0.10 -3.14 8.49
N GLN A 14 0.91 -2.16 8.14
CA GLN A 14 0.71 -1.31 6.97
C GLN A 14 1.54 -1.84 5.81
N ILE A 15 0.89 -2.17 4.71
CA ILE A 15 1.52 -2.60 3.46
C ILE A 15 1.34 -1.49 2.44
N VAL A 16 2.42 -0.91 1.97
CA VAL A 16 2.41 0.13 0.96
C VAL A 16 2.87 -0.45 -0.36
N LEU A 17 1.98 -0.43 -1.36
CA LEU A 17 2.31 -0.87 -2.72
C LEU A 17 2.90 0.28 -3.51
N ARG A 18 4.05 0.07 -4.12
CA ARG A 18 4.76 1.03 -4.94
C ARG A 18 5.05 0.46 -6.33
N GLY A 19 4.96 1.30 -7.34
CA GLY A 19 5.27 0.92 -8.72
C GLY A 19 4.58 1.84 -9.72
N ILE A 20 5.01 1.79 -10.97
CA ILE A 20 4.41 2.57 -12.06
C ILE A 20 2.95 2.19 -12.28
N SER A 21 2.20 3.05 -12.95
CA SER A 21 0.81 2.75 -13.33
C SER A 21 0.75 1.58 -14.30
N GLY A 22 -0.19 0.66 -14.08
CA GLY A 22 -0.40 -0.50 -14.96
C GLY A 22 0.52 -1.69 -14.71
N VAL A 23 1.38 -1.69 -13.69
CA VAL A 23 2.33 -2.79 -13.39
C VAL A 23 1.68 -3.95 -12.60
N GLY A 24 0.40 -3.88 -12.28
CA GLY A 24 -0.31 -4.97 -11.60
C GLY A 24 -0.55 -4.79 -10.10
N LYS A 25 -0.27 -3.59 -9.51
CA LYS A 25 -0.51 -3.32 -8.07
C LYS A 25 -1.92 -3.67 -7.61
N THR A 26 -2.94 -3.28 -8.37
CA THR A 26 -4.34 -3.55 -8.03
C THR A 26 -4.66 -5.05 -7.98
N THR A 27 -4.02 -5.84 -8.84
CA THR A 27 -4.14 -7.30 -8.83
C THR A 27 -3.51 -7.88 -7.57
N LEU A 28 -2.27 -7.47 -7.28
CA LEU A 28 -1.56 -7.88 -6.06
C LEU A 28 -2.34 -7.49 -4.80
N ARG A 29 -2.86 -6.26 -4.73
CA ARG A 29 -3.69 -5.79 -3.63
C ARG A 29 -4.87 -6.72 -3.33
N LYS A 30 -5.61 -7.12 -4.39
CA LYS A 30 -6.75 -8.01 -4.25
C LYS A 30 -6.34 -9.38 -3.74
N MET A 31 -5.24 -9.92 -4.25
CA MET A 31 -4.71 -11.22 -3.82
C MET A 31 -4.25 -11.20 -2.37
N LEU A 32 -3.50 -10.18 -1.96
CA LEU A 32 -3.08 -9.99 -0.56
C LEU A 32 -4.28 -9.86 0.37
N ALA A 33 -5.25 -9.02 0.02
CA ALA A 33 -6.46 -8.84 0.82
C ALA A 33 -7.23 -10.15 0.98
N THR A 34 -7.44 -10.90 -0.11
CA THR A 34 -8.09 -12.22 -0.06
C THR A 34 -7.33 -13.18 0.83
N ALA A 35 -5.99 -13.22 0.74
CA ALA A 35 -5.17 -14.11 1.52
C ALA A 35 -5.16 -13.77 3.03
N PHE A 36 -5.26 -12.50 3.41
CA PHE A 36 -5.41 -12.10 4.81
C PHE A 36 -6.82 -12.38 5.34
N ILE A 37 -7.85 -12.04 4.57
CA ILE A 37 -9.24 -12.28 4.95
C ILE A 37 -9.53 -13.77 5.14
N SER A 38 -8.99 -14.65 4.27
CA SER A 38 -9.14 -16.09 4.42
C SER A 38 -8.50 -16.63 5.71
N ARG A 39 -7.56 -15.91 6.29
CA ARG A 39 -6.94 -16.18 7.60
C ARG A 39 -7.65 -15.46 8.76
N GLN A 40 -8.85 -14.92 8.52
CA GLN A 40 -9.63 -14.16 9.50
C GLN A 40 -8.89 -12.92 10.04
N ILE A 41 -8.00 -12.33 9.24
CA ILE A 41 -7.30 -11.10 9.57
C ILE A 41 -8.05 -9.93 8.93
N PRO A 42 -8.63 -9.02 9.73
CA PRO A 42 -9.31 -7.85 9.21
C PRO A 42 -8.37 -7.03 8.31
N THR A 43 -8.82 -6.73 7.10
CA THR A 43 -8.01 -6.05 6.11
C THR A 43 -8.77 -4.86 5.54
N THR A 44 -8.14 -3.71 5.58
CA THR A 44 -8.65 -2.47 5.00
C THR A 44 -7.77 -2.05 3.83
N ILE A 45 -8.40 -1.62 2.75
CA ILE A 45 -7.72 -1.10 1.57
C ILE A 45 -7.95 0.39 1.48
N GLN A 46 -6.90 1.14 1.19
CA GLN A 46 -6.98 2.54 0.78
C GLN A 46 -6.35 2.69 -0.60
N SER A 47 -7.14 3.21 -1.53
CA SER A 47 -6.72 3.39 -2.92
C SER A 47 -7.15 4.75 -3.42
N LYS A 48 -6.21 5.48 -4.02
CA LYS A 48 -6.52 6.78 -4.61
C LYS A 48 -7.44 6.66 -5.83
N ASP A 49 -7.33 5.56 -6.57
CA ASP A 49 -8.22 5.29 -7.70
C ASP A 49 -9.67 5.07 -7.22
N GLU A 50 -9.89 4.33 -6.12
CA GLU A 50 -11.22 4.15 -5.53
C GLU A 50 -11.81 5.48 -5.02
N ILE A 51 -10.97 6.36 -4.47
CA ILE A 51 -11.41 7.70 -4.05
C ILE A 51 -11.84 8.54 -5.25
N ARG A 52 -11.13 8.47 -6.37
CA ARG A 52 -11.53 9.15 -7.62
C ARG A 52 -12.88 8.63 -8.13
N GLU A 53 -13.09 7.34 -8.09
CA GLU A 53 -14.37 6.70 -8.45
C GLU A 53 -15.49 7.13 -7.48
N GLU A 54 -15.21 7.22 -6.19
CA GLU A 54 -16.14 7.70 -5.18
C GLU A 54 -16.54 9.16 -5.43
N ILE A 55 -15.56 10.02 -5.72
CA ILE A 55 -15.81 11.43 -6.08
C ILE A 55 -16.72 11.51 -7.31
N ALA A 56 -16.40 10.76 -8.38
CA ALA A 56 -17.21 10.71 -9.58
C ALA A 56 -18.66 10.27 -9.31
N ARG A 57 -18.82 9.22 -8.52
CA ARG A 57 -20.13 8.69 -8.14
C ARG A 57 -20.95 9.69 -7.31
N THR A 58 -20.29 10.35 -6.37
CA THR A 58 -20.95 11.32 -5.47
C THR A 58 -21.37 12.59 -6.20
N THR A 59 -20.56 13.03 -7.16
CA THR A 59 -20.85 14.24 -7.95
C THR A 59 -21.75 13.97 -9.16
N GLY A 60 -21.90 12.71 -9.56
CA GLY A 60 -22.59 12.33 -10.80
C GLY A 60 -21.83 12.73 -12.08
N ILE A 61 -20.58 13.17 -11.96
CA ILE A 61 -19.74 13.65 -13.06
C ILE A 61 -18.51 12.74 -13.18
N PRO A 62 -18.16 12.27 -14.39
CA PRO A 62 -16.92 11.50 -14.57
C PRO A 62 -15.70 12.24 -14.03
N TYR A 63 -14.82 11.52 -13.33
CA TYR A 63 -13.63 12.12 -12.73
C TYR A 63 -12.73 12.76 -13.79
N GLN A 64 -12.46 14.03 -13.62
CA GLN A 64 -11.56 14.79 -14.49
C GLN A 64 -10.21 14.97 -13.81
N PHE A 65 -9.14 14.56 -14.48
CA PHE A 65 -7.77 14.73 -14.00
C PHE A 65 -7.36 16.21 -14.14
N SER A 66 -7.49 16.94 -13.05
CA SER A 66 -7.01 18.30 -12.89
C SER A 66 -6.16 18.41 -11.63
N GLU A 67 -5.31 19.42 -11.52
CA GLU A 67 -4.50 19.63 -10.33
C GLU A 67 -5.35 19.76 -9.06
N GLN A 68 -6.48 20.47 -9.16
CA GLN A 68 -7.39 20.66 -8.05
C GLN A 68 -8.03 19.33 -7.61
N ASN A 69 -8.55 18.54 -8.55
CA ASN A 69 -9.18 17.27 -8.23
C ASN A 69 -8.16 16.26 -7.65
N GLU A 70 -6.93 16.26 -8.17
CA GLU A 70 -5.85 15.43 -7.64
C GLU A 70 -5.41 15.85 -6.24
N ARG A 71 -5.43 17.14 -5.91
CA ARG A 71 -5.21 17.62 -4.54
C ARG A 71 -6.31 17.14 -3.60
N ILE A 72 -7.58 17.22 -4.01
CA ILE A 72 -8.72 16.72 -3.23
C ILE A 72 -8.59 15.22 -3.00
N ALA A 73 -8.38 14.45 -4.06
CA ALA A 73 -8.22 12.99 -3.95
C ALA A 73 -7.04 12.61 -3.04
N SER A 74 -5.92 13.33 -3.13
CA SER A 74 -4.75 13.14 -2.26
C SER A 74 -5.04 13.47 -0.81
N TYR A 75 -5.74 14.58 -0.57
CA TYR A 75 -6.13 14.99 0.79
C TYR A 75 -7.07 13.96 1.45
N VAL A 76 -8.09 13.52 0.72
CA VAL A 76 -9.03 12.49 1.22
C VAL A 76 -8.29 11.20 1.52
N TYR A 77 -7.41 10.77 0.62
CA TYR A 77 -6.58 9.58 0.79
C TYR A 77 -5.73 9.68 2.08
N SER A 78 -4.92 10.73 2.20
CA SER A 78 -4.05 10.92 3.36
C SER A 78 -4.83 11.03 4.66
N SER A 79 -5.97 11.75 4.66
CA SER A 79 -6.83 11.87 5.84
C SER A 79 -7.39 10.53 6.30
N ARG A 80 -7.79 9.66 5.37
CA ARG A 80 -8.27 8.31 5.69
C ARG A 80 -7.16 7.42 6.24
N VAL A 81 -5.98 7.44 5.62
CA VAL A 81 -4.80 6.69 6.10
C VAL A 81 -4.42 7.16 7.51
N HIS A 82 -4.33 8.46 7.73
CA HIS A 82 -4.04 9.03 9.05
C HIS A 82 -5.08 8.63 10.10
N ALA A 83 -6.36 8.71 9.78
CA ALA A 83 -7.42 8.32 10.70
C ALA A 83 -7.32 6.84 11.11
N LEU A 84 -6.96 5.97 10.17
CA LEU A 84 -6.75 4.54 10.44
C LEU A 84 -5.51 4.28 11.31
N LEU A 85 -4.44 5.04 11.10
CA LEU A 85 -3.16 4.86 11.79
C LEU A 85 -3.08 5.63 13.13
N HIS A 86 -4.08 6.46 13.45
CA HIS A 86 -4.03 7.32 14.63
C HIS A 86 -3.99 6.52 15.95
N PRO A 87 -3.09 6.86 16.90
CA PRO A 87 -2.89 6.10 18.12
C PRO A 87 -4.12 5.98 19.02
N SER A 88 -5.09 6.93 18.93
CA SER A 88 -6.34 6.87 19.71
C SER A 88 -7.30 5.78 19.24
N ASN A 89 -7.11 5.20 18.06
CA ASN A 89 -7.91 4.09 17.53
C ASN A 89 -7.53 2.75 18.17
N LYS A 90 -7.28 2.74 19.47
CA LYS A 90 -6.73 1.59 20.22
C LYS A 90 -7.56 0.32 20.18
N THR A 91 -8.83 0.37 19.82
CA THR A 91 -9.74 -0.75 20.06
C THR A 91 -10.13 -1.55 18.82
N SER A 92 -10.09 -0.96 17.63
CA SER A 92 -10.62 -1.62 16.43
C SER A 92 -9.56 -2.17 15.46
N PHE A 93 -8.32 -1.71 15.55
CA PHE A 93 -7.30 -1.99 14.51
C PHE A 93 -6.11 -2.81 14.98
N SER A 94 -6.12 -3.29 16.20
CA SER A 94 -4.98 -3.97 16.83
C SER A 94 -4.57 -5.31 16.21
N LYS A 95 -5.33 -5.84 15.26
CA LYS A 95 -5.00 -7.08 14.53
C LYS A 95 -5.24 -6.95 13.03
N CYS A 96 -5.30 -5.74 12.49
CA CYS A 96 -5.64 -5.53 11.11
C CYS A 96 -4.44 -5.31 10.22
N VAL A 97 -4.69 -5.46 8.93
CA VAL A 97 -3.78 -5.11 7.84
C VAL A 97 -4.38 -3.93 7.10
N LEU A 98 -3.57 -2.89 6.87
CA LEU A 98 -3.89 -1.78 5.99
C LEU A 98 -3.07 -1.91 4.71
N ILE A 99 -3.73 -2.00 3.56
CA ILE A 99 -3.08 -2.03 2.26
C ILE A 99 -3.29 -0.68 1.57
N CYS A 100 -2.20 0.02 1.33
CA CYS A 100 -2.15 1.31 0.66
C CYS A 100 -1.76 1.12 -0.81
N ASP A 101 -2.74 1.28 -1.73
CA ASP A 101 -2.55 1.10 -3.16
C ASP A 101 -2.54 2.44 -3.89
N ASN A 102 -1.34 2.92 -4.19
CA ASN A 102 -1.11 4.09 -5.02
C ASN A 102 0.21 3.90 -5.78
N THR A 103 0.57 4.79 -6.69
CA THR A 103 1.86 4.69 -7.39
C THR A 103 3.05 4.83 -6.47
N HIS A 104 2.98 5.74 -5.48
CA HIS A 104 4.01 5.98 -4.47
C HIS A 104 5.44 6.15 -5.03
N VAL A 105 5.54 6.65 -6.26
CA VAL A 105 6.84 6.80 -6.93
C VAL A 105 7.60 8.03 -6.45
N ASN A 106 6.90 9.05 -5.97
CA ASN A 106 7.50 10.24 -5.38
C ASN A 106 7.83 10.00 -3.90
N PRO A 107 9.12 10.01 -3.49
CA PRO A 107 9.53 9.68 -2.12
C PRO A 107 9.02 10.69 -1.09
N LYS A 108 8.98 11.98 -1.45
CA LYS A 108 8.45 13.02 -0.56
C LYS A 108 6.98 12.78 -0.26
N GLN A 109 6.17 12.52 -1.29
CA GLN A 109 4.75 12.24 -1.15
C GLN A 109 4.51 10.94 -0.36
N LEU A 110 5.31 9.91 -0.62
CA LEU A 110 5.28 8.67 0.13
C LEU A 110 5.57 8.91 1.61
N ARG A 111 6.63 9.65 1.92
CA ARG A 111 7.00 10.01 3.30
C ARG A 111 5.92 10.80 4.00
N GLU A 112 5.34 11.79 3.34
CA GLU A 112 4.30 12.64 3.93
C GLU A 112 2.98 11.89 4.15
N SER A 113 2.57 11.01 3.23
CA SER A 113 1.26 10.34 3.33
C SER A 113 1.27 9.02 4.08
N GLU A 114 2.40 8.30 4.10
CA GLU A 114 2.45 6.93 4.59
C GLU A 114 3.41 6.72 5.78
N PHE A 115 4.46 7.52 5.89
CA PHE A 115 5.54 7.28 6.86
C PHE A 115 5.65 8.32 7.97
N LEU A 116 5.01 9.47 7.87
CA LEU A 116 4.96 10.44 8.98
C LEU A 116 4.40 9.84 10.28
N THR A 117 3.65 8.76 10.14
CA THR A 117 3.03 8.05 11.25
C THR A 117 3.98 7.20 12.08
N GLU A 118 5.24 6.99 11.66
CA GLU A 118 6.24 6.31 12.52
C GLU A 118 6.46 7.04 13.84
N GLU A 119 6.47 8.35 13.79
CA GLU A 119 6.59 9.21 14.97
C GLU A 119 5.32 9.18 15.84
N TYR A 120 4.16 8.93 15.20
CA TYR A 120 2.86 8.96 15.87
C TYR A 120 2.37 7.62 16.40
N ASN A 121 2.76 6.51 15.78
CA ASN A 121 2.28 5.20 16.19
C ASN A 121 3.36 4.12 16.06
N PRO A 122 4.13 3.88 17.14
CA PRO A 122 5.16 2.85 17.16
C PRO A 122 4.57 1.42 17.06
N ASN A 123 3.25 1.27 17.22
CA ASN A 123 2.57 -0.01 17.13
C ASN A 123 2.18 -0.38 15.69
N VAL A 124 2.61 0.38 14.69
CA VAL A 124 2.41 0.09 13.27
C VAL A 124 3.69 -0.45 12.67
N LYS A 125 3.67 -1.69 12.25
CA LYS A 125 4.73 -2.26 11.40
C LYS A 125 4.48 -1.87 9.95
N ARG A 126 5.52 -1.46 9.25
CA ARG A 126 5.43 -0.99 7.86
C ARG A 126 6.28 -1.81 6.93
N VAL A 127 5.70 -2.09 5.78
CA VAL A 127 6.37 -2.79 4.69
C VAL A 127 6.04 -2.08 3.39
N LEU A 128 7.07 -1.78 2.62
CA LEU A 128 6.95 -1.33 1.25
C LEU A 128 7.12 -2.53 0.32
N ILE A 129 6.17 -2.72 -0.58
CA ILE A 129 6.27 -3.73 -1.64
C ILE A 129 6.43 -3.01 -2.97
N GLU A 130 7.60 -3.12 -3.55
CA GLU A 130 7.87 -2.63 -4.91
C GLU A 130 7.37 -3.67 -5.91
N VAL A 131 6.41 -3.27 -6.75
CA VAL A 131 5.82 -4.11 -7.79
C VAL A 131 6.43 -3.74 -9.13
N GLY A 132 7.19 -4.67 -9.71
CA GLY A 132 7.97 -4.43 -10.90
C GLY A 132 9.19 -3.54 -10.64
N ASN A 133 9.78 -3.04 -11.70
CA ASN A 133 10.92 -2.12 -11.68
C ASN A 133 10.61 -0.90 -12.58
N PRO A 134 11.48 0.12 -12.63
CA PRO A 134 11.25 1.28 -13.48
C PRO A 134 11.07 0.95 -14.97
N TYR A 135 11.58 -0.16 -15.44
CA TYR A 135 11.52 -0.61 -16.84
C TYR A 135 10.36 -1.57 -17.11
N SER A 136 9.61 -1.97 -16.06
CA SER A 136 8.44 -2.85 -16.20
C SER A 136 7.43 -2.31 -17.19
N ARG A 137 6.80 -3.21 -17.94
CA ARG A 137 5.81 -2.85 -18.95
C ARG A 137 4.50 -2.46 -18.27
N SER A 138 3.95 -1.28 -18.62
CA SER A 138 2.58 -0.95 -18.26
C SER A 138 1.61 -1.76 -19.14
N THR A 139 0.69 -2.47 -18.51
CA THR A 139 -0.34 -3.27 -19.21
C THR A 139 -1.60 -2.46 -19.53
N LYS A 140 -1.72 -1.23 -19.02
CA LYS A 140 -2.85 -0.36 -19.29
C LYS A 140 -2.55 0.55 -20.50
N GLU A 141 -3.10 0.22 -21.66
CA GLU A 141 -2.96 1.02 -22.88
C GLU A 141 -3.55 2.44 -22.77
N SER A 142 -4.51 2.63 -21.87
CA SER A 142 -5.17 3.92 -21.63
C SER A 142 -4.32 4.95 -20.87
N ILE A 143 -3.14 4.57 -20.39
CA ILE A 143 -2.30 5.49 -19.60
C ILE A 143 -1.39 6.25 -20.57
N ASN A 144 -1.41 7.59 -20.44
CA ASN A 144 -0.51 8.46 -21.20
C ASN A 144 0.96 8.04 -20.99
N PRO A 145 1.70 7.74 -22.08
CA PRO A 145 3.10 7.32 -22.01
C PRO A 145 4.02 8.29 -21.26
N ASP A 146 3.75 9.60 -21.33
CA ASP A 146 4.54 10.61 -20.62
C ASP A 146 4.38 10.51 -19.11
N VAL A 147 3.19 10.12 -18.63
CA VAL A 147 2.95 9.86 -17.20
C VAL A 147 3.78 8.67 -16.75
N VAL A 148 3.80 7.58 -17.52
CA VAL A 148 4.60 6.39 -17.22
C VAL A 148 6.10 6.71 -17.24
N LYS A 149 6.56 7.48 -18.23
CA LYS A 149 7.96 7.91 -18.33
C LYS A 149 8.39 8.74 -17.14
N ARG A 150 7.55 9.69 -16.69
CA ARG A 150 7.82 10.48 -15.49
C ARG A 150 7.88 9.60 -14.24
N GLN A 151 6.91 8.68 -14.08
CA GLN A 151 6.88 7.76 -12.94
C GLN A 151 8.12 6.87 -12.89
N ARG A 152 8.62 6.41 -14.02
CA ARG A 152 9.88 5.65 -14.13
C ARG A 152 11.05 6.45 -13.59
N GLY A 153 11.21 7.69 -14.06
CA GLY A 153 12.30 8.55 -13.61
C GLY A 153 12.25 8.88 -12.12
N GLU A 154 11.06 9.05 -11.55
CA GLU A 154 10.88 9.26 -10.11
C GLU A 154 11.19 7.98 -9.32
N MET A 155 10.76 6.83 -9.79
CA MET A 155 11.02 5.54 -9.16
C MET A 155 12.52 5.21 -9.15
N GLU A 156 13.22 5.44 -10.24
CA GLU A 156 14.66 5.21 -10.39
C GLU A 156 15.48 6.06 -9.39
N LYS A 157 15.15 7.35 -9.29
CA LYS A 157 15.83 8.27 -8.39
C LYS A 157 15.60 7.97 -6.91
N SER A 158 14.47 7.40 -6.56
CA SER A 158 14.04 7.23 -5.18
C SER A 158 14.31 5.84 -4.59
N SER A 159 14.69 4.86 -5.38
CA SER A 159 14.87 3.48 -4.89
C SER A 159 15.91 3.36 -3.78
N VAL A 160 17.05 4.06 -3.91
CA VAL A 160 18.13 4.03 -2.92
C VAL A 160 17.69 4.66 -1.60
N GLU A 161 16.98 5.78 -1.66
CA GLU A 161 16.51 6.50 -0.49
C GLU A 161 15.52 5.68 0.33
N LEU A 162 14.61 4.98 -0.34
CA LEU A 162 13.56 4.20 0.31
C LEU A 162 14.09 2.96 1.04
N HIS A 163 15.15 2.34 0.56
CA HIS A 163 15.78 1.21 1.25
C HIS A 163 16.32 1.58 2.64
N ASN A 164 16.59 2.84 2.87
CA ASN A 164 17.06 3.33 4.15
C ASN A 164 15.93 3.62 5.17
N TRP A 165 14.67 3.65 4.72
CA TRP A 165 13.55 4.08 5.57
C TRP A 165 12.66 2.95 6.07
N CYS A 166 12.57 1.87 5.31
CA CYS A 166 11.66 0.78 5.64
C CYS A 166 12.14 -0.54 5.07
N ARG A 167 11.54 -1.62 5.54
CA ARG A 167 11.73 -2.93 4.93
C ARG A 167 11.08 -2.93 3.55
N VAL A 168 11.88 -3.13 2.52
CA VAL A 168 11.42 -3.20 1.13
C VAL A 168 11.38 -4.66 0.68
N HIS A 169 10.23 -5.08 0.17
CA HIS A 169 10.06 -6.34 -0.54
C HIS A 169 9.91 -6.05 -2.02
N TYR A 170 10.78 -6.62 -2.81
CA TYR A 170 10.68 -6.55 -4.26
C TYR A 170 9.86 -7.73 -4.78
N ILE A 171 8.80 -7.42 -5.52
CA ILE A 171 8.03 -8.39 -6.27
C ILE A 171 8.29 -8.11 -7.74
N PRO A 172 8.94 -9.03 -8.46
CA PRO A 172 9.18 -8.86 -9.90
C PRO A 172 7.84 -8.73 -10.63
N GLU A 173 7.90 -8.10 -11.80
CA GLU A 173 6.76 -8.05 -12.70
C GLU A 173 6.29 -9.47 -13.00
N TYR A 174 5.03 -9.75 -12.70
CA TYR A 174 4.46 -11.05 -13.00
C TYR A 174 3.52 -10.98 -14.19
N ASN A 175 3.60 -12.02 -14.98
CA ASN A 175 2.69 -12.24 -16.08
C ASN A 175 1.34 -12.74 -15.49
N ILE A 176 0.27 -12.01 -15.74
CA ILE A 176 -1.09 -12.36 -15.30
C ILE A 176 -1.50 -13.79 -15.77
N CYS A 177 -0.82 -14.31 -16.78
CA CYS A 177 -1.03 -15.66 -17.30
C CYS A 177 -0.48 -16.79 -16.42
N GLU A 178 0.34 -16.49 -15.40
CA GLU A 178 0.94 -17.49 -14.50
C GLU A 178 0.34 -17.44 -13.09
N HIS A 179 -0.99 -17.47 -13.00
CA HIS A 179 -1.70 -17.36 -11.71
C HIS A 179 -1.25 -18.36 -10.65
N SER A 180 -0.91 -19.59 -11.03
CA SER A 180 -0.49 -20.62 -10.06
C SER A 180 0.85 -20.31 -9.39
N ALA A 181 1.82 -19.81 -10.14
CA ALA A 181 3.11 -19.37 -9.59
C ALA A 181 2.93 -18.14 -8.68
N LEU A 182 2.02 -17.25 -9.06
CA LEU A 182 1.69 -16.06 -8.28
C LEU A 182 1.00 -16.42 -6.95
N GLU A 183 0.05 -17.36 -6.93
CA GLU A 183 -0.62 -17.81 -5.70
C GLU A 183 0.36 -18.40 -4.69
N GLY A 184 1.35 -19.18 -5.15
CA GLY A 184 2.43 -19.70 -4.31
C GLY A 184 3.25 -18.56 -3.71
N GLY A 185 3.67 -17.60 -4.52
CA GLY A 185 4.44 -16.44 -4.10
C GLY A 185 3.65 -15.53 -3.14
N ILE A 186 2.35 -15.32 -3.36
CA ILE A 186 1.48 -14.58 -2.43
C ILE A 186 1.39 -15.26 -1.07
N ARG A 187 1.25 -16.58 -1.03
CA ARG A 187 1.22 -17.33 0.23
C ARG A 187 2.52 -17.12 1.02
N GLU A 188 3.65 -17.26 0.37
CA GLU A 188 4.95 -17.05 0.99
C GLU A 188 5.12 -15.61 1.51
N ILE A 189 4.76 -14.61 0.71
CA ILE A 189 4.80 -13.20 1.11
C ILE A 189 3.91 -12.97 2.35
N VAL A 190 2.71 -13.50 2.36
CA VAL A 190 1.78 -13.35 3.50
C VAL A 190 2.36 -13.98 4.76
N GLU A 191 2.95 -15.17 4.69
CA GLU A 191 3.60 -15.80 5.84
C GLU A 191 4.77 -14.94 6.35
N GLN A 192 5.65 -14.47 5.47
CA GLN A 192 6.75 -13.56 5.85
C GLN A 192 6.26 -12.25 6.50
N LEU A 193 5.16 -11.69 5.98
CA LEU A 193 4.57 -10.48 6.55
C LEU A 193 3.94 -10.72 7.92
N LEU A 194 3.34 -11.87 8.13
CA LEU A 194 2.78 -12.27 9.43
C LEU A 194 3.87 -12.57 10.45
N GLU A 195 4.94 -13.23 10.06
CA GLU A 195 6.13 -13.41 10.90
C GLU A 195 6.73 -12.06 11.30
N TYR A 196 6.90 -11.14 10.33
CA TYR A 196 7.39 -9.78 10.59
C TYR A 196 6.49 -9.02 11.56
N LYS A 197 5.16 -9.17 11.42
CA LYS A 197 4.18 -8.56 12.31
C LYS A 197 4.30 -9.06 13.75
N ASN A 198 4.58 -10.36 13.93
CA ASN A 198 4.54 -11.04 15.22
C ASN A 198 5.90 -11.03 15.96
N ASN A 199 7.01 -10.80 15.25
CA ASN A 199 8.34 -10.73 15.82
C ASN A 199 8.59 -9.36 16.46
N VAL A 200 8.21 -9.21 17.74
CA VAL A 200 8.48 -8.06 18.63
C VAL A 200 8.95 -8.58 19.97
#